data_28f7cefaa8c01be2f1426ab94ef79d3b
#
_entry.id   28f7cefaa8c01be2f1426ab94ef79d3b
#
_cell.length_a   1.000
_cell.length_b   1.000
_cell.length_c   1.000
_cell.angle_alpha   90.00
_cell.angle_beta   90.00
_cell.angle_gamma   90.00
#
_symmetry.space_group_name_H-M   'P 1'
#
loop_
_entity.id
_entity.type
_entity.pdbx_description
1 polymer ?
#
loop_
_entity_poly.entity_id
_entity_poly.type
_entity_poly.pdbx_seq_one_letter_code
_entity_poly.pdbx_strand_id
1 'polypeptide(L)'
;MPSAVEERRTAMPEKEKNMKIAAYEVRPDEKPVIESLCKEYGIELVSTPANLDPTTANMAVGCDGVTTLGQSDYCNEVLDELKGYGVKVLASRCVGYNHMNCDYARSLGFRLCNGAYAPNGVAEYTVMAILMCIRKFKKALYNTNDNDFTLKGKMGRELRTMTVGVMGTGKIGYTVIKCLRLRLPHPGQRRVPERRRSPVRRVRGSGHAVS
;
A
#
# COMPACT_ATOMS: atom_id res chain seq x y z
N MET A 1 21.39 1.26 15.51
CA MET A 1 21.00 2.34 14.56
C MET A 1 19.51 2.56 14.76
N PRO A 2 19.06 3.73 15.20
CA PRO A 2 17.64 4.01 15.33
C PRO A 2 16.96 3.90 13.95
N SER A 3 15.72 3.47 13.92
CA SER A 3 14.99 3.29 12.67
C SER A 3 14.69 4.66 12.04
N ALA A 4 14.56 4.73 10.71
CA ALA A 4 14.22 5.96 9.98
C ALA A 4 12.86 6.59 10.44
N VAL A 5 12.10 5.87 11.26
CA VAL A 5 10.88 6.34 11.93
C VAL A 5 11.24 7.12 13.20
N GLU A 6 12.30 6.73 13.90
CA GLU A 6 12.79 7.38 15.13
C GLU A 6 13.44 8.73 14.82
N GLU A 7 14.19 8.83 13.72
CA GLU A 7 14.83 10.10 13.29
C GLU A 7 13.81 11.14 12.82
N ARG A 8 12.64 10.74 12.34
CA ARG A 8 11.56 11.68 11.97
C ARG A 8 10.76 12.18 13.16
N ARG A 9 10.84 11.52 14.34
CA ARG A 9 10.19 11.97 15.57
C ARG A 9 10.80 13.24 16.16
N THR A 10 12.06 13.50 15.90
CA THR A 10 12.81 14.63 16.48
C THR A 10 12.68 15.96 15.74
N ALA A 11 11.96 16.01 14.63
CA ALA A 11 11.81 17.20 13.79
C ALA A 11 10.35 17.68 13.68
N MET A 12 9.53 17.53 14.74
CA MET A 12 8.18 18.11 14.74
C MET A 12 8.24 19.55 15.26
N PRO A 13 7.68 20.51 14.53
CA PRO A 13 7.60 21.88 15.00
C PRO A 13 6.70 21.98 16.24
N GLU A 14 6.99 22.98 17.10
CA GLU A 14 6.23 23.33 18.28
C GLU A 14 4.72 23.37 18.01
N LYS A 15 3.94 23.01 19.06
CA LYS A 15 2.48 22.97 19.07
C LYS A 15 1.83 24.18 18.39
N GLU A 16 1.62 24.09 17.09
CA GLU A 16 0.72 24.99 16.41
C GLU A 16 -0.68 24.35 16.39
N LYS A 17 -1.66 25.15 16.96
CA LYS A 17 -3.10 25.09 16.75
C LYS A 17 -3.70 23.67 16.60
N ASN A 18 -4.65 23.30 17.44
CA ASN A 18 -5.40 22.04 17.35
C ASN A 18 -5.78 21.73 15.89
N MET A 19 -4.98 20.89 15.25
CA MET A 19 -5.26 20.42 13.89
C MET A 19 -6.48 19.53 13.93
N LYS A 20 -7.39 19.71 12.99
CA LYS A 20 -8.58 18.87 12.83
C LYS A 20 -8.47 18.06 11.55
N ILE A 21 -8.72 16.76 11.61
CA ILE A 21 -8.70 15.88 10.44
C ILE A 21 -9.98 15.09 10.31
N ALA A 22 -10.41 14.86 9.05
CA ALA A 22 -11.46 13.91 8.71
C ALA A 22 -10.84 12.62 8.20
N ALA A 23 -11.17 11.49 8.83
CA ALA A 23 -10.72 10.15 8.44
C ALA A 23 -11.90 9.37 7.88
N TYR A 24 -11.85 9.04 6.60
CA TYR A 24 -12.82 8.21 5.90
C TYR A 24 -12.33 6.77 5.79
N GLU A 25 -13.23 5.83 5.48
CA GLU A 25 -12.90 4.40 5.33
C GLU A 25 -12.22 3.81 6.58
N VAL A 26 -12.61 4.30 7.77
CA VAL A 26 -11.99 3.83 9.02
C VAL A 26 -12.53 2.47 9.38
N ARG A 27 -11.67 1.46 9.34
CA ARG A 27 -12.00 0.09 9.69
C ARG A 27 -12.01 -0.09 11.21
N PRO A 28 -12.80 -1.07 11.72
CA PRO A 28 -12.85 -1.36 13.16
C PRO A 28 -11.49 -1.71 13.79
N ASP A 29 -10.61 -2.37 13.01
CA ASP A 29 -9.28 -2.79 13.46
C ASP A 29 -8.26 -1.64 13.55
N GLU A 30 -8.41 -0.60 12.71
CA GLU A 30 -7.49 0.55 12.71
C GLU A 30 -7.98 1.72 13.59
N LYS A 31 -9.28 1.79 13.87
CA LYS A 31 -9.88 2.90 14.62
C LYS A 31 -9.20 3.19 15.96
N PRO A 32 -8.93 2.19 16.83
CA PRO A 32 -8.27 2.45 18.11
C PRO A 32 -6.87 3.04 17.96
N VAL A 33 -6.15 2.63 16.90
CA VAL A 33 -4.80 3.13 16.61
C VAL A 33 -4.84 4.59 16.17
N ILE A 34 -5.77 4.92 15.27
CA ILE A 34 -5.96 6.30 14.79
C ILE A 34 -6.34 7.22 15.95
N GLU A 35 -7.30 6.81 16.79
CA GLU A 35 -7.75 7.57 17.94
C GLU A 35 -6.60 7.80 18.96
N SER A 36 -5.80 6.77 19.24
CA SER A 36 -4.65 6.86 20.12
C SER A 36 -3.60 7.84 19.59
N LEU A 37 -3.28 7.79 18.30
CA LEU A 37 -2.34 8.70 17.67
C LEU A 37 -2.88 10.14 17.66
N CYS A 38 -4.14 10.33 17.31
CA CYS A 38 -4.75 11.65 17.34
C CYS A 38 -4.68 12.29 18.75
N LYS A 39 -4.93 11.49 19.78
CA LYS A 39 -4.81 11.93 21.17
C LYS A 39 -3.35 12.27 21.53
N GLU A 40 -2.38 11.45 21.13
CA GLU A 40 -0.95 11.66 21.38
C GLU A 40 -0.47 12.99 20.76
N TYR A 41 -0.93 13.29 19.54
CA TYR A 41 -0.51 14.49 18.80
C TYR A 41 -1.43 15.70 18.98
N GLY A 42 -2.47 15.62 19.81
CA GLY A 42 -3.41 16.72 20.03
C GLY A 42 -4.23 17.07 18.80
N ILE A 43 -4.59 16.06 17.99
CA ILE A 43 -5.36 16.22 16.76
C ILE A 43 -6.84 15.93 17.06
N GLU A 44 -7.74 16.83 16.64
CA GLU A 44 -9.19 16.59 16.65
C GLU A 44 -9.55 15.67 15.48
N LEU A 45 -10.21 14.55 15.78
CA LEU A 45 -10.55 13.52 14.79
C LEU A 45 -12.07 13.50 14.52
N VAL A 46 -12.44 13.64 13.25
CA VAL A 46 -13.75 13.25 12.72
C VAL A 46 -13.54 11.94 11.97
N SER A 47 -14.19 10.83 12.34
CA SER A 47 -13.98 9.54 11.70
C SER A 47 -15.28 8.90 11.23
N THR A 48 -15.23 8.25 10.06
CA THR A 48 -16.36 7.51 9.47
C THR A 48 -15.87 6.24 8.76
N PRO A 49 -16.65 5.16 8.76
CA PRO A 49 -16.40 4.02 7.90
C PRO A 49 -16.81 4.26 6.42
N ALA A 50 -17.54 5.35 6.14
CA ALA A 50 -17.96 5.68 4.77
C ALA A 50 -16.77 6.08 3.90
N ASN A 51 -16.90 5.87 2.59
CA ASN A 51 -15.98 6.39 1.60
C ASN A 51 -16.14 7.92 1.49
N LEU A 52 -15.08 8.59 1.05
CA LEU A 52 -15.19 9.98 0.63
C LEU A 52 -15.75 10.02 -0.79
N ASP A 53 -16.86 10.72 -0.94
CA ASP A 53 -17.58 10.99 -2.18
C ASP A 53 -18.32 12.34 -2.05
N PRO A 54 -19.00 12.85 -3.10
CA PRO A 54 -19.72 14.13 -3.03
C PRO A 54 -20.80 14.17 -1.94
N THR A 55 -21.37 13.03 -1.53
CA THR A 55 -22.43 12.98 -0.50
C THR A 55 -21.87 13.02 0.93
N THR A 56 -20.61 12.67 1.11
CA THR A 56 -19.93 12.55 2.42
C THR A 56 -18.84 13.60 2.63
N ALA A 57 -18.47 14.35 1.59
CA ALA A 57 -17.39 15.36 1.65
C ALA A 57 -17.64 16.44 2.71
N ASN A 58 -18.91 16.74 3.00
CA ASN A 58 -19.31 17.70 4.02
C ASN A 58 -18.82 17.37 5.44
N MET A 59 -18.47 16.13 5.73
CA MET A 59 -17.86 15.75 7.02
C MET A 59 -16.48 16.37 7.22
N ALA A 60 -15.83 16.82 6.15
CA ALA A 60 -14.54 17.51 6.20
C ALA A 60 -14.65 19.01 6.42
N VAL A 61 -15.83 19.57 6.63
CA VAL A 61 -16.02 21.01 6.89
C VAL A 61 -15.24 21.42 8.13
N GLY A 62 -14.40 22.44 7.99
CA GLY A 62 -13.55 22.95 9.06
C GLY A 62 -12.37 22.05 9.44
N CYS A 63 -12.08 21.01 8.67
CA CYS A 63 -10.89 20.18 8.85
C CYS A 63 -9.70 20.76 8.08
N ASP A 64 -8.50 20.63 8.65
CA ASP A 64 -7.24 21.01 8.00
C ASP A 64 -6.72 19.93 7.05
N GLY A 65 -7.10 18.67 7.30
CA GLY A 65 -6.67 17.51 6.52
C GLY A 65 -7.74 16.45 6.37
N VAL A 66 -7.62 15.69 5.29
CA VAL A 66 -8.46 14.52 4.99
C VAL A 66 -7.57 13.31 4.80
N THR A 67 -7.98 12.17 5.37
CA THR A 67 -7.30 10.90 5.15
C THR A 67 -8.26 9.79 4.75
N THR A 68 -7.87 8.99 3.74
CA THR A 68 -8.63 7.87 3.21
C THR A 68 -7.77 6.60 3.15
N LEU A 69 -8.38 5.44 2.99
CA LEU A 69 -7.64 4.19 2.84
C LEU A 69 -7.35 3.86 1.37
N GLY A 70 -8.30 3.98 0.45
CA GLY A 70 -8.03 3.73 -0.96
C GLY A 70 -9.22 3.29 -1.80
N GLN A 71 -10.44 3.30 -1.22
CA GLN A 71 -11.69 3.04 -1.94
C GLN A 71 -12.44 4.33 -2.31
N SER A 72 -12.06 5.44 -1.70
CA SER A 72 -12.60 6.77 -2.00
C SER A 72 -12.15 7.24 -3.37
N ASP A 73 -13.01 7.99 -4.03
CA ASP A 73 -12.72 8.62 -5.32
C ASP A 73 -12.50 10.13 -5.13
N TYR A 74 -11.28 10.59 -5.34
CA TYR A 74 -10.94 12.00 -5.33
C TYR A 74 -11.20 12.61 -6.72
N CYS A 75 -12.46 12.57 -7.19
CA CYS A 75 -12.86 13.26 -8.39
C CYS A 75 -12.74 14.79 -8.23
N ASN A 76 -12.76 15.51 -9.33
CA ASN A 76 -12.58 16.97 -9.31
C ASN A 76 -13.61 17.68 -8.43
N GLU A 77 -14.86 17.23 -8.46
CA GLU A 77 -15.95 17.78 -7.65
C GLU A 77 -15.65 17.70 -6.14
N VAL A 78 -15.23 16.51 -5.67
CA VAL A 78 -14.84 16.31 -4.26
C VAL A 78 -13.63 17.19 -3.90
N LEU A 79 -12.64 17.30 -4.79
CA LEU A 79 -11.48 18.13 -4.54
C LEU A 79 -11.81 19.62 -4.43
N ASP A 80 -12.74 20.10 -5.27
CA ASP A 80 -13.22 21.48 -5.24
C ASP A 80 -13.98 21.76 -3.92
N GLU A 81 -14.83 20.85 -3.49
CA GLU A 81 -15.55 20.95 -2.21
C GLU A 81 -14.57 20.98 -1.03
N LEU A 82 -13.64 20.03 -0.96
CA LEU A 82 -12.63 20.00 0.09
C LEU A 82 -11.79 21.29 0.13
N LYS A 83 -11.50 21.85 -1.04
CA LYS A 83 -10.82 23.15 -1.13
C LYS A 83 -11.70 24.27 -0.56
N GLY A 84 -12.97 24.29 -0.87
CA GLY A 84 -13.95 25.22 -0.32
C GLY A 84 -14.11 25.11 1.20
N TYR A 85 -13.96 23.92 1.77
CA TYR A 85 -13.99 23.69 3.22
C TYR A 85 -12.71 24.08 3.95
N GLY A 86 -11.66 24.47 3.22
CA GLY A 86 -10.39 24.92 3.81
C GLY A 86 -9.38 23.81 4.07
N VAL A 87 -9.63 22.60 3.58
CA VAL A 87 -8.69 21.49 3.67
C VAL A 87 -7.39 21.81 2.94
N LYS A 88 -6.25 21.47 3.55
CA LYS A 88 -4.90 21.78 3.03
C LYS A 88 -4.09 20.53 2.71
N VAL A 89 -4.40 19.40 3.34
CA VAL A 89 -3.63 18.16 3.27
C VAL A 89 -4.53 17.00 2.94
N LEU A 90 -4.13 16.20 1.95
CA LEU A 90 -4.78 14.94 1.60
C LEU A 90 -3.78 13.80 1.82
N ALA A 91 -4.18 12.82 2.63
CA ALA A 91 -3.33 11.70 3.02
C ALA A 91 -3.99 10.36 2.66
N SER A 92 -3.33 9.55 1.84
CA SER A 92 -3.72 8.15 1.68
C SER A 92 -3.05 7.30 2.75
N ARG A 93 -3.83 6.49 3.50
CA ARG A 93 -3.30 5.50 4.45
C ARG A 93 -2.78 4.23 3.76
N CYS A 94 -2.82 4.17 2.43
CA CYS A 94 -2.21 3.11 1.65
C CYS A 94 -1.03 3.61 0.81
N VAL A 95 -0.27 2.69 0.23
CA VAL A 95 0.87 3.02 -0.63
C VAL A 95 0.42 3.45 -2.02
N GLY A 96 -0.62 2.79 -2.55
CA GLY A 96 -1.23 3.16 -3.82
C GLY A 96 -1.98 4.49 -3.71
N TYR A 97 -1.94 5.29 -4.76
CA TYR A 97 -2.62 6.59 -4.84
C TYR A 97 -3.31 6.82 -6.18
N ASN A 98 -3.57 5.76 -6.94
CA ASN A 98 -4.24 5.86 -8.26
C ASN A 98 -5.69 6.36 -8.16
N HIS A 99 -6.29 6.29 -6.97
CA HIS A 99 -7.62 6.82 -6.67
C HIS A 99 -7.62 8.34 -6.43
N MET A 100 -6.46 8.96 -6.40
CA MET A 100 -6.30 10.41 -6.26
C MET A 100 -5.98 11.05 -7.62
N ASN A 101 -6.72 12.06 -8.03
CA ASN A 101 -6.31 12.94 -9.11
C ASN A 101 -5.22 13.91 -8.61
N CYS A 102 -3.99 13.37 -8.51
CA CYS A 102 -2.87 14.10 -7.89
C CYS A 102 -2.52 15.40 -8.61
N ASP A 103 -2.66 15.46 -9.93
CA ASP A 103 -2.29 16.64 -10.70
C ASP A 103 -3.31 17.76 -10.47
N TYR A 104 -4.59 17.44 -10.48
CA TYR A 104 -5.63 18.41 -10.16
C TYR A 104 -5.56 18.85 -8.70
N ALA A 105 -5.38 17.93 -7.75
CA ALA A 105 -5.21 18.28 -6.34
C ALA A 105 -4.03 19.25 -6.10
N ARG A 106 -2.90 19.02 -6.78
CA ARG A 106 -1.75 19.93 -6.70
C ARG A 106 -2.04 21.31 -7.30
N SER A 107 -2.81 21.36 -8.40
CA SER A 107 -3.19 22.63 -9.01
C SER A 107 -4.08 23.48 -8.08
N LEU A 108 -4.87 22.83 -7.23
CA LEU A 108 -5.65 23.47 -6.18
C LEU A 108 -4.82 23.84 -4.94
N GLY A 109 -3.54 23.47 -4.89
CA GLY A 109 -2.62 23.78 -3.79
C GLY A 109 -2.67 22.82 -2.60
N PHE A 110 -3.25 21.61 -2.75
CA PHE A 110 -3.20 20.59 -1.71
C PHE A 110 -1.78 20.02 -1.54
N ARG A 111 -1.41 19.75 -0.30
CA ARG A 111 -0.26 18.90 0.04
C ARG A 111 -0.71 17.46 0.06
N LEU A 112 -0.02 16.60 -0.69
CA LEU A 112 -0.37 15.20 -0.83
C LEU A 112 0.66 14.33 -0.13
N CYS A 113 0.21 13.33 0.60
CA CYS A 113 1.06 12.29 1.16
C CYS A 113 0.37 10.92 1.09
N ASN A 114 1.18 9.86 1.13
CA ASN A 114 0.69 8.50 1.13
C ASN A 114 1.48 7.66 2.13
N GLY A 115 0.92 6.51 2.51
CA GLY A 115 1.57 5.55 3.38
C GLY A 115 2.83 4.95 2.74
N ALA A 116 3.84 4.68 3.55
CA ALA A 116 5.01 3.92 3.15
C ALA A 116 5.23 2.77 4.12
N TYR A 117 5.50 1.58 3.59
CA TYR A 117 5.84 0.41 4.39
C TYR A 117 6.98 -0.39 3.76
N ALA A 118 7.61 -1.24 4.56
CA ALA A 118 8.60 -2.18 4.06
C ALA A 118 7.92 -3.24 3.17
N PRO A 119 8.48 -3.60 2.02
CA PRO A 119 7.84 -4.50 1.05
C PRO A 119 7.83 -5.98 1.51
N ASN A 120 8.39 -6.28 2.67
CA ASN A 120 8.64 -7.64 3.15
C ASN A 120 7.34 -8.45 3.30
N GLY A 121 6.31 -7.89 3.94
CA GLY A 121 5.06 -8.61 4.14
C GLY A 121 4.39 -9.03 2.82
N VAL A 122 4.36 -8.14 1.83
CA VAL A 122 3.82 -8.46 0.49
C VAL A 122 4.69 -9.48 -0.24
N ALA A 123 6.01 -9.37 -0.11
CA ALA A 123 6.94 -10.30 -0.74
C ALA A 123 6.84 -11.70 -0.13
N GLU A 124 6.73 -11.82 1.18
CA GLU A 124 6.54 -13.08 1.88
C GLU A 124 5.21 -13.73 1.52
N TYR A 125 4.13 -12.94 1.49
CA TYR A 125 2.83 -13.42 1.03
C TYR A 125 2.91 -13.95 -0.41
N THR A 126 3.63 -13.26 -1.30
CA THR A 126 3.83 -13.71 -2.69
C THR A 126 4.55 -15.05 -2.74
N VAL A 127 5.60 -15.25 -1.95
CA VAL A 127 6.34 -16.53 -1.88
C VAL A 127 5.45 -17.63 -1.32
N MET A 128 4.66 -17.35 -0.28
CA MET A 128 3.67 -18.28 0.26
C MET A 128 2.67 -18.69 -0.83
N ALA A 129 2.10 -17.73 -1.57
CA ALA A 129 1.14 -18.00 -2.63
C ALA A 129 1.74 -18.87 -3.75
N ILE A 130 3.00 -18.63 -4.16
CA ILE A 130 3.73 -19.48 -5.11
C ILE A 130 3.80 -20.92 -4.57
N LEU A 131 4.22 -21.10 -3.32
CA LEU A 131 4.32 -22.42 -2.70
C LEU A 131 2.95 -23.11 -2.62
N MET A 132 1.91 -22.40 -2.23
CA MET A 132 0.55 -22.94 -2.19
C MET A 132 0.09 -23.43 -3.58
N CYS A 133 0.38 -22.68 -4.64
CA CYS A 133 0.04 -23.07 -6.01
C CYS A 133 0.79 -24.32 -6.46
N ILE A 134 2.13 -24.35 -6.35
CA ILE A 134 2.94 -25.48 -6.85
C ILE A 134 2.77 -26.76 -6.04
N ARG A 135 2.40 -26.63 -4.75
CA ARG A 135 2.12 -27.75 -3.85
C ARG A 135 0.64 -28.15 -3.83
N LYS A 136 -0.21 -27.50 -4.65
CA LYS A 136 -1.66 -27.76 -4.73
C LYS A 136 -2.34 -27.71 -3.36
N PHE A 137 -1.89 -26.79 -2.50
CA PHE A 137 -2.29 -26.71 -1.09
C PHE A 137 -3.81 -26.61 -0.93
N LYS A 138 -4.47 -25.76 -1.73
CA LYS A 138 -5.94 -25.58 -1.67
C LYS A 138 -6.67 -26.91 -1.87
N LYS A 139 -6.26 -27.72 -2.86
CA LYS A 139 -6.88 -29.03 -3.11
C LYS A 139 -6.62 -30.00 -1.96
N ALA A 140 -5.40 -30.02 -1.43
CA ALA A 140 -5.07 -30.86 -0.28
C ALA A 140 -5.92 -30.49 0.94
N LEU A 141 -6.09 -29.19 1.22
CA LEU A 141 -6.89 -28.70 2.35
C LEU A 141 -8.37 -29.11 2.22
N TYR A 142 -8.99 -28.92 1.05
CA TYR A 142 -10.38 -29.35 0.85
C TYR A 142 -10.55 -30.84 1.03
N ASN A 143 -9.68 -31.65 0.45
CA ASN A 143 -9.78 -33.11 0.60
C ASN A 143 -9.57 -33.55 2.05
N THR A 144 -8.70 -32.88 2.80
CA THR A 144 -8.50 -33.17 4.23
C THR A 144 -9.76 -32.89 5.04
N ASN A 145 -10.50 -31.82 4.73
CA ASN A 145 -11.80 -31.55 5.37
C ASN A 145 -12.85 -32.63 5.10
N ASP A 146 -12.74 -33.31 3.95
CA ASP A 146 -13.59 -34.42 3.56
C ASP A 146 -13.02 -35.80 4.00
N ASN A 147 -12.00 -35.80 4.89
CA ASN A 147 -11.28 -37.02 5.32
C ASN A 147 -10.66 -37.82 4.16
N ASP A 148 -10.42 -37.22 3.00
CA ASP A 148 -9.70 -37.83 1.87
C ASP A 148 -8.20 -37.53 1.95
N PHE A 149 -7.42 -38.49 2.44
CA PHE A 149 -5.96 -38.41 2.55
C PHE A 149 -5.23 -39.04 1.36
N THR A 150 -5.92 -39.39 0.29
CA THR A 150 -5.31 -39.96 -0.92
C THR A 150 -4.39 -38.94 -1.62
N LEU A 151 -3.33 -39.42 -2.27
CA LEU A 151 -2.42 -38.57 -3.02
C LEU A 151 -2.87 -38.27 -4.47
N LYS A 152 -3.97 -38.89 -4.92
CA LYS A 152 -4.47 -38.76 -6.30
C LYS A 152 -4.74 -37.30 -6.66
N GLY A 153 -4.01 -36.81 -7.66
CA GLY A 153 -4.13 -35.43 -8.15
C GLY A 153 -3.62 -34.33 -7.21
N LYS A 154 -3.02 -34.70 -6.04
CA LYS A 154 -2.47 -33.76 -5.04
C LYS A 154 -0.94 -33.65 -5.10
N MET A 155 -0.27 -34.45 -5.94
CA MET A 155 1.18 -34.35 -6.13
C MET A 155 1.54 -32.97 -6.70
N GLY A 156 2.37 -32.25 -5.96
CA GLY A 156 2.90 -30.96 -6.33
C GLY A 156 4.33 -31.06 -6.87
N ARG A 157 4.93 -29.91 -7.16
CA ARG A 157 6.33 -29.78 -7.61
C ARG A 157 7.16 -29.12 -6.54
N GLU A 158 8.47 -29.33 -6.57
CA GLU A 158 9.40 -28.65 -5.69
C GLU A 158 9.88 -27.34 -6.33
N LEU A 159 9.86 -26.25 -5.56
CA LEU A 159 10.28 -24.95 -6.04
C LEU A 159 11.73 -24.94 -6.56
N ARG A 160 12.61 -25.74 -5.95
CA ARG A 160 14.03 -25.86 -6.37
C ARG A 160 14.21 -26.39 -7.79
N THR A 161 13.22 -27.11 -8.34
CA THR A 161 13.26 -27.67 -9.69
C THR A 161 12.61 -26.75 -10.73
N MET A 162 12.19 -25.55 -10.32
CA MET A 162 11.44 -24.62 -11.15
C MET A 162 12.22 -23.34 -11.42
N THR A 163 11.91 -22.70 -12.53
CA THR A 163 12.32 -21.33 -12.81
C THR A 163 11.17 -20.39 -12.49
N VAL A 164 11.41 -19.39 -11.68
CA VAL A 164 10.44 -18.34 -11.36
C VAL A 164 10.81 -17.07 -12.10
N GLY A 165 9.90 -16.58 -12.93
CA GLY A 165 10.01 -15.26 -13.57
C GLY A 165 9.34 -14.21 -12.70
N VAL A 166 10.00 -13.07 -12.48
CA VAL A 166 9.44 -11.92 -11.75
C VAL A 166 9.33 -10.77 -12.74
N MET A 167 8.10 -10.37 -13.04
CA MET A 167 7.79 -9.21 -13.86
C MET A 167 7.60 -7.98 -12.95
N GLY A 168 8.39 -6.95 -13.16
CA GLY A 168 8.46 -5.79 -12.27
C GLY A 168 9.46 -5.99 -11.13
N THR A 169 10.56 -5.24 -11.17
CA THR A 169 11.67 -5.31 -10.21
C THR A 169 11.74 -4.07 -9.32
N GLY A 170 10.59 -3.50 -8.99
CA GLY A 170 10.46 -2.47 -7.96
C GLY A 170 10.73 -3.02 -6.56
N LYS A 171 10.40 -2.24 -5.52
CA LYS A 171 10.68 -2.63 -4.11
C LYS A 171 10.14 -4.02 -3.76
N ILE A 172 8.89 -4.33 -4.13
CA ILE A 172 8.25 -5.63 -3.86
C ILE A 172 8.92 -6.75 -4.67
N GLY A 173 9.00 -6.63 -5.99
CA GLY A 173 9.56 -7.70 -6.85
C GLY A 173 11.02 -8.01 -6.50
N TYR A 174 11.83 -6.99 -6.20
CA TYR A 174 13.19 -7.18 -5.73
C TYR A 174 13.26 -7.94 -4.39
N THR A 175 12.34 -7.66 -3.47
CA THR A 175 12.27 -8.37 -2.19
C THR A 175 11.79 -9.81 -2.39
N VAL A 176 10.84 -10.07 -3.29
CA VAL A 176 10.44 -11.44 -3.66
C VAL A 176 11.65 -12.24 -4.17
N ILE A 177 12.46 -11.66 -5.06
CA ILE A 177 13.69 -12.29 -5.55
C ILE A 177 14.64 -12.63 -4.39
N LYS A 178 14.80 -11.72 -3.43
CA LYS A 178 15.62 -11.97 -2.24
C LYS A 178 15.07 -13.11 -1.39
N CYS A 179 13.76 -13.13 -1.12
CA CYS A 179 13.11 -14.18 -0.35
C CYS A 179 13.27 -15.55 -1.02
N LEU A 180 13.14 -15.63 -2.34
CA LEU A 180 13.35 -16.86 -3.10
C LEU A 180 14.81 -17.31 -3.06
N ARG A 181 15.78 -16.40 -3.08
CA ARG A 181 17.22 -16.72 -2.96
C ARG A 181 17.58 -17.27 -1.59
N LEU A 182 17.05 -16.72 -0.52
CA LEU A 182 17.36 -17.17 0.84
C LEU A 182 16.83 -18.58 1.13
N ARG A 183 15.79 -19.01 0.43
CA ARG A 183 15.15 -20.32 0.64
C ARG A 183 15.66 -21.43 -0.27
N LEU A 184 16.57 -21.14 -1.18
CA LEU A 184 17.14 -22.12 -2.12
C LEU A 184 18.65 -22.29 -1.89
N PRO A 185 19.09 -23.08 -0.90
CA PRO A 185 20.50 -23.27 -0.61
C PRO A 185 21.14 -24.31 -1.54
N HIS A 186 21.31 -24.02 -2.83
CA HIS A 186 22.16 -24.84 -3.68
C HIS A 186 22.99 -23.96 -4.62
N PRO A 187 24.34 -23.97 -4.50
CA PRO A 187 25.22 -23.14 -5.31
C PRO A 187 25.28 -23.51 -6.79
N GLY A 188 24.82 -24.71 -7.18
CA GLY A 188 25.06 -25.28 -8.50
C GLY A 188 24.01 -25.04 -9.57
N GLN A 189 22.80 -24.56 -9.26
CA GLN A 189 21.70 -24.46 -10.25
C GLN A 189 21.05 -23.08 -10.31
N ARG A 190 21.73 -22.04 -9.91
CA ARG A 190 21.23 -20.67 -10.00
C ARG A 190 21.59 -20.07 -11.35
N ARG A 191 20.71 -20.18 -12.29
CA ARG A 191 20.64 -19.19 -13.36
C ARG A 191 19.41 -18.30 -13.13
N VAL A 192 19.46 -17.43 -12.12
CA VAL A 192 18.87 -16.11 -12.25
C VAL A 192 19.89 -15.34 -13.07
N PRO A 193 19.60 -14.91 -14.29
CA PRO A 193 20.51 -14.03 -14.99
C PRO A 193 20.69 -12.81 -14.10
N GLU A 194 21.91 -12.53 -13.64
CA GLU A 194 22.27 -11.18 -13.19
C GLU A 194 22.08 -10.28 -14.41
N ARG A 195 20.89 -9.76 -14.58
CA ARG A 195 20.72 -8.62 -15.43
C ARG A 195 21.59 -7.53 -14.81
N ARG A 196 22.73 -7.28 -15.48
CA ARG A 196 23.44 -6.03 -15.35
C ARG A 196 22.38 -4.95 -15.19
N ARG A 197 22.55 -4.07 -14.20
CA ARG A 197 21.74 -2.87 -14.01
C ARG A 197 21.65 -2.16 -15.36
N SER A 198 20.61 -2.45 -16.12
CA SER A 198 20.23 -1.55 -17.19
C SER A 198 19.81 -0.27 -16.51
N PRO A 199 20.32 0.87 -16.92
CA PRO A 199 19.90 2.13 -16.36
C PRO A 199 18.38 2.19 -16.47
N VAL A 200 17.74 2.48 -15.34
CA VAL A 200 16.28 2.64 -15.25
C VAL A 200 15.87 3.64 -16.31
N ARG A 201 15.35 3.17 -17.42
CA ARG A 201 14.64 4.04 -18.35
C ARG A 201 13.40 4.51 -17.60
N ARG A 202 13.43 5.72 -17.10
CA ARG A 202 12.22 6.44 -16.73
C ARG A 202 11.33 6.44 -17.96
N VAL A 203 10.22 5.72 -17.90
CA VAL A 203 9.14 5.91 -18.85
C VAL A 203 8.60 7.31 -18.57
N ARG A 204 9.06 8.29 -19.34
CA ARG A 204 8.40 9.58 -19.42
C ARG A 204 7.04 9.30 -20.04
N GLY A 205 5.97 9.61 -19.34
CA GLY A 205 4.64 9.63 -19.92
C GLY A 205 4.69 10.44 -21.19
N SER A 206 4.25 9.85 -22.31
CA SER A 206 4.04 10.53 -23.57
C SER A 206 2.91 11.53 -23.37
N GLY A 207 3.27 12.78 -23.12
CA GLY A 207 2.36 13.88 -23.26
C GLY A 207 1.94 13.96 -24.73
N HIS A 208 0.69 13.65 -25.02
CA HIS A 208 0.09 14.05 -26.27
C HIS A 208 -0.19 15.55 -26.16
N ALA A 209 0.65 16.33 -26.80
CA ALA A 209 0.29 17.68 -27.18
C ALA A 209 -0.80 17.58 -28.25
N VAL A 210 -1.98 18.10 -27.94
CA VAL A 210 -3.01 18.39 -28.93
C VAL A 210 -2.78 19.83 -29.35
N SER A 211 -2.42 20.00 -30.62
CA SER A 211 -2.43 21.27 -31.36
C SER A 211 -3.85 21.72 -31.60
#